data_7446e5b3e1d05b046a224f2af1e8c784
#
_entry.id   7446e5b3e1d05b046a224f2af1e8c784
#
_cell.length_a   1.000
_cell.length_b   1.000
_cell.length_c   1.000
_cell.angle_alpha   90.00
_cell.angle_beta   90.00
_cell.angle_gamma   90.00
#
_symmetry.space_group_name_H-M   'P 1'
#
loop_
_entity.id
_entity.type
_entity.pdbx_description
1 polymer ?
#
loop_
_entity_poly.entity_id
_entity_poly.type
_entity_poly.pdbx_seq_one_letter_code
_entity_poly.pdbx_strand_id
1 'polypeptide(L)'
;MFSKGHLPFTDMFATGGFLYYAVIALAYILGSTLWLVPIQIVAFYLSGIYFYKLVNYFTDSHRLAVTFTGVFYLLNVALGFGGLYPIQFAMPFVMVSLWFLTKYFADIIKDEAFILYGFAGAAAMLLEPRTLVFWVLSFLTIIVYNLRKGHFARGFYQLLCIIFGTILVFYTAGYFILNSQVLLPYLKQAIVYQFTSFATSDGNLILTLVFQIVVALGSGLLLGAVSFDKIVRNSQDKVAKWLILLVFICFFVIDLLTQSYQLYNLLIAMPFGVLLTAMALGEQYQRSLTKTSHRRRKASDNVGSFGCYLKRHFYLPILVLVVGVGQPLLHACLSVNANSERTTIAKYLEKEVSKDDTVYVWDDSSKIGIDSQLPSSSQFTSPVVNTAKSANKKVLEDELLQNLGAYIVVNKDQKISDSLKNNFSSNYEKVQIGGITGFTVYHKK
;
A
#
# COMPACT_ATOMS: atom_id res chain seq x y z
N MET A 1 0.90 -20.37 4.57
CA MET A 1 0.87 -20.37 6.05
C MET A 1 -0.56 -20.24 6.55
N PHE A 2 -1.28 -19.13 6.41
CA PHE A 2 -2.66 -18.99 6.91
C PHE A 2 -3.61 -20.09 6.40
N SER A 3 -3.53 -20.46 5.13
CA SER A 3 -4.28 -21.61 4.57
C SER A 3 -3.92 -22.97 5.14
N LYS A 4 -2.80 -23.08 5.86
CA LYS A 4 -2.30 -24.30 6.54
C LYS A 4 -2.49 -24.24 8.05
N GLY A 5 -3.28 -23.32 8.58
CA GLY A 5 -3.56 -23.17 10.01
C GLY A 5 -2.61 -22.24 10.78
N HIS A 6 -1.54 -21.73 10.15
CA HIS A 6 -0.70 -20.71 10.77
C HIS A 6 -1.38 -19.35 10.71
N LEU A 7 -1.54 -18.70 11.86
CA LEU A 7 -2.26 -17.45 11.98
C LEU A 7 -1.33 -16.24 11.76
N PRO A 8 -1.74 -15.26 10.94
CA PRO A 8 -1.06 -13.98 10.94
C PRO A 8 -1.16 -13.34 12.31
N PHE A 9 -0.18 -12.52 12.66
CA PHE A 9 -0.03 -11.80 13.92
C PHE A 9 0.43 -12.65 15.13
N THR A 10 0.28 -13.96 15.11
CA THR A 10 0.82 -14.88 16.14
C THR A 10 2.04 -15.62 15.63
N ASP A 11 1.88 -16.36 14.55
CA ASP A 11 2.95 -17.20 14.01
C ASP A 11 3.87 -16.43 13.04
N MET A 12 3.40 -15.28 12.55
CA MET A 12 4.19 -14.37 11.75
C MET A 12 3.88 -12.91 12.09
N PHE A 13 4.92 -12.08 12.10
CA PHE A 13 4.76 -10.62 12.23
C PHE A 13 4.13 -10.04 10.97
N ALA A 14 2.93 -9.48 11.12
CA ALA A 14 2.09 -9.07 10.01
C ALA A 14 1.61 -7.63 10.18
N THR A 15 1.81 -6.78 9.16
CA THR A 15 1.47 -5.35 9.21
C THR A 15 0.27 -4.98 8.33
N GLY A 16 -0.16 -5.86 7.43
CA GLY A 16 -1.39 -5.68 6.64
C GLY A 16 -2.65 -5.92 7.48
N GLY A 17 -3.80 -5.60 6.93
CA GLY A 17 -5.08 -5.89 7.58
C GLY A 17 -5.46 -7.39 7.54
N PHE A 18 -6.31 -7.81 8.46
CA PHE A 18 -6.76 -9.21 8.54
C PHE A 18 -7.39 -9.72 7.23
N LEU A 19 -8.25 -8.90 6.61
CA LEU A 19 -8.92 -9.26 5.36
C LEU A 19 -7.92 -9.41 4.19
N TYR A 20 -6.82 -8.66 4.20
CA TYR A 20 -5.77 -8.82 3.20
C TYR A 20 -5.15 -10.23 3.25
N TYR A 21 -4.81 -10.71 4.43
CA TYR A 21 -4.30 -12.08 4.59
C TYR A 21 -5.35 -13.15 4.27
N ALA A 22 -6.63 -12.87 4.54
CA ALA A 22 -7.71 -13.77 4.15
C ALA A 22 -7.83 -13.89 2.61
N VAL A 23 -7.69 -12.78 1.87
CA VAL A 23 -7.67 -12.78 0.40
C VAL A 23 -6.47 -13.57 -0.13
N ILE A 24 -5.28 -13.40 0.46
CA ILE A 24 -4.10 -14.19 0.10
C ILE A 24 -4.33 -15.68 0.39
N ALA A 25 -4.88 -16.01 1.56
CA ALA A 25 -5.17 -17.40 1.91
C ALA A 25 -6.17 -18.05 0.94
N LEU A 26 -7.21 -17.31 0.52
CA LEU A 26 -8.16 -17.78 -0.48
C LEU A 26 -7.49 -18.12 -1.80
N ALA A 27 -6.56 -17.29 -2.29
CA ALA A 27 -5.80 -17.57 -3.50
C ALA A 27 -4.97 -18.86 -3.38
N TYR A 28 -4.33 -19.08 -2.23
CA TYR A 28 -3.61 -20.34 -1.97
C TYR A 28 -4.54 -21.56 -1.90
N ILE A 29 -5.73 -21.45 -1.31
CA ILE A 29 -6.74 -22.51 -1.28
C ILE A 29 -7.20 -22.87 -2.70
N LEU A 30 -7.28 -21.88 -3.60
CA LEU A 30 -7.59 -22.07 -5.02
C LEU A 30 -6.40 -22.64 -5.84
N GLY A 31 -5.30 -23.00 -5.18
CA GLY A 31 -4.15 -23.71 -5.77
C GLY A 31 -3.07 -22.81 -6.37
N SER A 32 -3.25 -21.50 -6.46
CA SER A 32 -2.23 -20.62 -7.03
C SER A 32 -2.37 -19.17 -6.57
N THR A 33 -1.24 -18.55 -6.23
CA THR A 33 -1.14 -17.09 -5.97
C THR A 33 -1.47 -16.24 -7.20
N LEU A 34 -1.48 -16.81 -8.40
CA LEU A 34 -1.88 -16.12 -9.62
C LEU A 34 -3.32 -15.58 -9.56
N TRP A 35 -4.18 -16.15 -8.71
CA TRP A 35 -5.53 -15.63 -8.48
C TRP A 35 -5.55 -14.22 -7.86
N LEU A 36 -4.49 -13.79 -7.23
CA LEU A 36 -4.37 -12.42 -6.72
C LEU A 36 -4.30 -11.38 -7.84
N VAL A 37 -3.78 -11.76 -9.02
CA VAL A 37 -3.68 -10.85 -10.17
C VAL A 37 -5.05 -10.44 -10.73
N PRO A 38 -6.00 -11.35 -11.03
CA PRO A 38 -7.36 -10.96 -11.41
C PRO A 38 -8.06 -10.10 -10.35
N ILE A 39 -7.90 -10.42 -9.06
CA ILE A 39 -8.48 -9.64 -7.96
C ILE A 39 -7.91 -8.22 -7.96
N GLN A 40 -6.59 -8.06 -8.14
CA GLN A 40 -5.94 -6.77 -8.25
C GLN A 40 -6.41 -5.98 -9.47
N ILE A 41 -6.58 -6.63 -10.62
CA ILE A 41 -7.10 -5.99 -11.85
C ILE A 41 -8.52 -5.45 -11.59
N VAL A 42 -9.38 -6.22 -10.95
CA VAL A 42 -10.73 -5.77 -10.58
C VAL A 42 -10.66 -4.57 -9.62
N ALA A 43 -9.78 -4.62 -8.63
CA ALA A 43 -9.58 -3.51 -7.70
C ALA A 43 -9.10 -2.25 -8.42
N PHE A 44 -8.15 -2.36 -9.35
CA PHE A 44 -7.69 -1.23 -10.16
C PHE A 44 -8.80 -0.67 -11.05
N TYR A 45 -9.56 -1.54 -11.70
CA TYR A 45 -10.66 -1.13 -12.56
C TYR A 45 -11.71 -0.33 -11.78
N LEU A 46 -12.15 -0.84 -10.63
CA LEU A 46 -13.11 -0.15 -9.77
C LEU A 46 -12.55 1.19 -9.26
N SER A 47 -11.30 1.21 -8.79
CA SER A 47 -10.64 2.45 -8.37
C SER A 47 -10.60 3.48 -9.48
N GLY A 48 -10.24 3.06 -10.70
CA GLY A 48 -10.17 3.92 -11.86
C GLY A 48 -11.51 4.49 -12.31
N ILE A 49 -12.60 3.70 -12.24
CA ILE A 49 -13.96 4.20 -12.55
C ILE A 49 -14.33 5.34 -11.60
N TYR A 50 -14.12 5.16 -10.29
CA TYR A 50 -14.48 6.19 -9.31
C TYR A 50 -13.53 7.38 -9.36
N PHE A 51 -12.25 7.14 -9.62
CA PHE A 51 -11.29 8.21 -9.89
C PHE A 51 -11.69 9.04 -11.12
N TYR A 52 -12.06 8.39 -12.22
CA TYR A 52 -12.59 9.05 -13.41
C TYR A 52 -13.82 9.92 -13.10
N LYS A 53 -14.80 9.37 -12.33
CA LYS A 53 -16.00 10.10 -11.91
C LYS A 53 -15.66 11.35 -11.10
N LEU A 54 -14.69 11.23 -10.16
CA LEU A 54 -14.22 12.35 -9.35
C LEU A 54 -13.57 13.45 -10.21
N VAL A 55 -12.63 13.06 -11.09
CA VAL A 55 -11.98 14.05 -11.97
C VAL A 55 -13.00 14.71 -12.88
N ASN A 56 -13.91 13.94 -13.50
CA ASN A 56 -14.94 14.50 -14.38
C ASN A 56 -15.85 15.48 -13.64
N TYR A 57 -16.24 15.17 -12.41
CA TYR A 57 -17.07 16.04 -11.57
C TYR A 57 -16.37 17.37 -11.25
N PHE A 58 -15.10 17.30 -10.78
CA PHE A 58 -14.39 18.51 -10.35
C PHE A 58 -13.86 19.37 -11.48
N THR A 59 -13.65 18.81 -12.69
CA THR A 59 -13.05 19.54 -13.81
C THR A 59 -14.07 19.86 -14.91
N ASP A 60 -15.25 19.25 -14.87
CA ASP A 60 -16.30 19.31 -15.89
C ASP A 60 -15.73 19.03 -17.32
N SER A 61 -14.78 18.07 -17.39
CA SER A 61 -14.07 17.75 -18.62
C SER A 61 -13.79 16.25 -18.76
N HIS A 62 -14.51 15.62 -19.69
CA HIS A 62 -14.30 14.21 -20.05
C HIS A 62 -12.83 13.95 -20.50
N ARG A 63 -12.23 14.88 -21.25
CA ARG A 63 -10.84 14.73 -21.74
C ARG A 63 -9.85 14.71 -20.58
N LEU A 64 -9.99 15.62 -19.62
CA LEU A 64 -9.16 15.63 -18.42
C LEU A 64 -9.39 14.38 -17.58
N ALA A 65 -10.64 13.93 -17.43
CA ALA A 65 -10.95 12.73 -16.68
C ALA A 65 -10.27 11.48 -17.28
N VAL A 66 -10.33 11.29 -18.59
CA VAL A 66 -9.63 10.20 -19.28
C VAL A 66 -8.11 10.31 -19.10
N THR A 67 -7.55 11.52 -19.31
CA THR A 67 -6.12 11.78 -19.19
C THR A 67 -5.60 11.45 -17.81
N PHE A 68 -6.26 11.97 -16.77
CA PHE A 68 -5.81 11.74 -15.38
C PHE A 68 -6.08 10.35 -14.87
N THR A 69 -7.10 9.65 -15.38
CA THR A 69 -7.27 8.22 -15.13
C THR A 69 -6.13 7.41 -15.76
N GLY A 70 -5.66 7.80 -16.94
CA GLY A 70 -4.46 7.23 -17.53
C GLY A 70 -3.21 7.46 -16.67
N VAL A 71 -3.03 8.68 -16.16
CA VAL A 71 -1.93 9.02 -15.22
C VAL A 71 -2.05 8.21 -13.92
N PHE A 72 -3.26 8.07 -13.38
CA PHE A 72 -3.52 7.26 -12.19
C PHE A 72 -3.07 5.80 -12.38
N TYR A 73 -3.42 5.16 -13.50
CA TYR A 73 -2.96 3.80 -13.79
C TYR A 73 -1.46 3.73 -14.02
N LEU A 74 -0.89 4.67 -14.77
CA LEU A 74 0.54 4.73 -15.01
C LEU A 74 1.34 4.84 -13.70
N LEU A 75 0.90 5.70 -12.78
CA LEU A 75 1.55 5.85 -11.48
C LEU A 75 1.32 4.64 -10.56
N ASN A 76 0.17 3.98 -10.62
CA ASN A 76 -0.02 2.71 -9.90
C ASN A 76 1.00 1.65 -10.36
N VAL A 77 1.27 1.55 -11.65
CA VAL A 77 2.31 0.66 -12.18
C VAL A 77 3.69 1.14 -11.78
N ALA A 78 3.99 2.42 -11.93
CA ALA A 78 5.30 2.98 -11.63
C ALA A 78 5.70 2.86 -10.14
N LEU A 79 4.77 3.14 -9.23
CA LEU A 79 5.03 3.13 -7.79
C LEU A 79 4.87 1.74 -7.16
N GLY A 80 4.03 0.88 -7.74
CA GLY A 80 3.68 -0.43 -7.20
C GLY A 80 4.09 -1.63 -8.05
N PHE A 81 5.03 -1.46 -8.99
CA PHE A 81 5.41 -2.51 -9.92
C PHE A 81 5.96 -3.75 -9.22
N GLY A 82 5.40 -4.91 -9.57
CA GLY A 82 5.83 -6.20 -9.04
C GLY A 82 5.33 -6.51 -7.62
N GLY A 83 4.53 -5.64 -6.99
CA GLY A 83 3.96 -5.86 -5.66
C GLY A 83 2.45 -6.00 -5.66
N LEU A 84 1.96 -6.76 -4.68
CA LEU A 84 0.53 -6.93 -4.36
C LEU A 84 0.30 -6.25 -3.00
N TYR A 85 0.27 -4.92 -3.00
CA TYR A 85 0.20 -4.14 -1.76
C TYR A 85 -1.23 -4.05 -1.22
N PRO A 86 -1.44 -4.12 0.11
CA PRO A 86 -2.77 -4.05 0.74
C PRO A 86 -3.58 -2.83 0.30
N ILE A 87 -2.91 -1.68 0.12
CA ILE A 87 -3.55 -0.43 -0.31
C ILE A 87 -4.22 -0.54 -1.68
N GLN A 88 -3.68 -1.36 -2.60
CA GLN A 88 -4.25 -1.53 -3.94
C GLN A 88 -5.62 -2.22 -3.88
N PHE A 89 -5.81 -3.13 -2.92
CA PHE A 89 -7.08 -3.81 -2.66
C PHE A 89 -8.07 -2.93 -1.86
N ALA A 90 -7.56 -2.03 -1.01
CA ALA A 90 -8.38 -1.10 -0.22
C ALA A 90 -8.84 0.12 -1.03
N MET A 91 -8.09 0.50 -2.08
CA MET A 91 -8.32 1.72 -2.86
C MET A 91 -9.73 1.83 -3.48
N PRO A 92 -10.38 0.76 -3.99
CA PRO A 92 -11.75 0.86 -4.48
C PRO A 92 -12.72 1.40 -3.43
N PHE A 93 -12.62 0.93 -2.19
CA PHE A 93 -13.46 1.37 -1.08
C PHE A 93 -13.22 2.83 -0.71
N VAL A 94 -11.96 3.27 -0.74
CA VAL A 94 -11.59 4.67 -0.50
C VAL A 94 -12.13 5.58 -1.60
N MET A 95 -11.97 5.20 -2.88
CA MET A 95 -12.42 5.99 -4.02
C MET A 95 -13.94 6.07 -4.12
N VAL A 96 -14.65 4.95 -3.89
CA VAL A 96 -16.12 4.92 -3.79
C VAL A 96 -16.61 5.85 -2.69
N SER A 97 -15.98 5.79 -1.53
CA SER A 97 -16.36 6.61 -0.38
C SER A 97 -16.08 8.11 -0.59
N LEU A 98 -14.96 8.43 -1.23
CA LEU A 98 -14.66 9.81 -1.62
C LEU A 98 -15.68 10.35 -2.64
N TRP A 99 -16.08 9.52 -3.61
CA TRP A 99 -17.15 9.86 -4.56
C TRP A 99 -18.49 10.05 -3.84
N PHE A 100 -18.82 9.18 -2.90
CA PHE A 100 -20.00 9.30 -2.06
C PHE A 100 -20.00 10.63 -1.29
N LEU A 101 -18.91 10.95 -0.58
CA LEU A 101 -18.77 12.20 0.17
C LEU A 101 -18.87 13.45 -0.71
N THR A 102 -18.28 13.40 -1.91
CA THR A 102 -18.38 14.50 -2.88
C THR A 102 -19.84 14.80 -3.21
N LYS A 103 -20.63 13.76 -3.50
CA LYS A 103 -22.07 13.89 -3.76
C LYS A 103 -22.85 14.31 -2.51
N TYR A 104 -22.45 13.84 -1.33
CA TYR A 104 -23.08 14.21 -0.08
C TYR A 104 -22.93 15.71 0.21
N PHE A 105 -21.74 16.26 0.06
CA PHE A 105 -21.52 17.70 0.24
C PHE A 105 -22.21 18.56 -0.81
N ALA A 106 -22.58 17.98 -1.95
CA ALA A 106 -23.44 18.61 -2.96
C ALA A 106 -24.94 18.39 -2.74
N ASP A 107 -25.35 17.82 -1.61
CA ASP A 107 -26.75 17.51 -1.22
C ASP A 107 -27.49 16.60 -2.25
N ILE A 108 -26.77 15.68 -2.93
CA ILE A 108 -27.34 14.80 -3.98
C ILE A 108 -27.70 13.40 -3.42
N ILE A 109 -27.19 13.02 -2.23
CA ILE A 109 -27.32 11.66 -1.68
C ILE A 109 -28.21 11.63 -0.45
N LYS A 110 -28.96 10.52 -0.29
CA LYS A 110 -29.76 10.21 0.89
C LYS A 110 -28.89 9.75 2.06
N ASP A 111 -29.34 10.03 3.28
CA ASP A 111 -28.57 9.78 4.51
C ASP A 111 -28.40 8.28 4.81
N GLU A 112 -29.34 7.40 4.39
CA GLU A 112 -29.23 5.96 4.60
C GLU A 112 -28.04 5.32 3.87
N ALA A 113 -27.54 5.96 2.81
CA ALA A 113 -26.36 5.50 2.07
C ALA A 113 -25.06 5.54 2.91
N PHE A 114 -25.08 6.21 4.09
CA PHE A 114 -23.98 6.14 5.05
C PHE A 114 -23.76 4.74 5.65
N ILE A 115 -24.71 3.81 5.52
CA ILE A 115 -24.51 2.40 5.85
C ILE A 115 -23.44 1.79 4.92
N LEU A 116 -23.55 2.04 3.61
CA LEU A 116 -22.55 1.56 2.64
C LEU A 116 -21.19 2.26 2.81
N TYR A 117 -21.20 3.52 3.24
CA TYR A 117 -19.98 4.24 3.59
C TYR A 117 -19.27 3.58 4.80
N GLY A 118 -20.01 3.25 5.87
CA GLY A 118 -19.47 2.54 7.03
C GLY A 118 -18.95 1.14 6.68
N PHE A 119 -19.69 0.41 5.84
CA PHE A 119 -19.27 -0.89 5.31
C PHE A 119 -17.94 -0.78 4.53
N ALA A 120 -17.85 0.17 3.61
CA ALA A 120 -16.64 0.40 2.82
C ALA A 120 -15.45 0.80 3.72
N GLY A 121 -15.70 1.58 4.77
CA GLY A 121 -14.70 1.97 5.77
C GLY A 121 -14.11 0.79 6.51
N ALA A 122 -14.96 -0.07 7.03
CA ALA A 122 -14.52 -1.26 7.74
C ALA A 122 -13.75 -2.23 6.83
N ALA A 123 -14.23 -2.46 5.60
CA ALA A 123 -13.55 -3.30 4.63
C ALA A 123 -12.16 -2.74 4.26
N ALA A 124 -12.06 -1.43 4.01
CA ALA A 124 -10.79 -0.79 3.72
C ALA A 124 -9.79 -0.89 4.88
N MET A 125 -10.24 -0.66 6.12
CA MET A 125 -9.39 -0.77 7.31
C MET A 125 -8.92 -2.20 7.57
N LEU A 126 -9.75 -3.20 7.29
CA LEU A 126 -9.38 -4.62 7.38
C LEU A 126 -8.44 -5.07 6.26
N LEU A 127 -8.35 -4.33 5.15
CA LEU A 127 -7.37 -4.56 4.08
C LEU A 127 -6.07 -3.81 4.35
N GLU A 128 -6.16 -2.50 4.58
CA GLU A 128 -5.03 -1.59 4.79
C GLU A 128 -5.34 -0.64 5.96
N PRO A 129 -4.83 -0.91 7.18
CA PRO A 129 -5.14 -0.12 8.37
C PRO A 129 -4.76 1.37 8.27
N ARG A 130 -3.76 1.74 7.45
CA ARG A 130 -3.39 3.15 7.24
C ARG A 130 -4.51 3.98 6.64
N THR A 131 -5.49 3.34 5.97
CA THR A 131 -6.68 4.05 5.47
C THR A 131 -7.52 4.66 6.58
N LEU A 132 -7.33 4.28 7.86
CA LEU A 132 -7.96 4.90 9.03
C LEU A 132 -7.83 6.43 9.03
N VAL A 133 -6.72 6.96 8.53
CA VAL A 133 -6.51 8.41 8.40
C VAL A 133 -7.60 9.07 7.54
N PHE A 134 -7.92 8.47 6.39
CA PHE A 134 -9.00 8.96 5.52
C PHE A 134 -10.36 8.92 6.25
N TRP A 135 -10.66 7.84 6.97
CA TRP A 135 -11.93 7.68 7.66
C TRP A 135 -12.09 8.65 8.83
N VAL A 136 -11.04 8.86 9.62
CA VAL A 136 -11.06 9.84 10.72
C VAL A 136 -11.25 11.26 10.18
N LEU A 137 -10.48 11.66 9.17
CA LEU A 137 -10.58 13.00 8.58
C LEU A 137 -11.95 13.25 7.94
N SER A 138 -12.46 12.28 7.20
CA SER A 138 -13.78 12.40 6.56
C SER A 138 -14.91 12.42 7.58
N PHE A 139 -14.83 11.62 8.64
CA PHE A 139 -15.79 11.62 9.75
C PHE A 139 -15.82 12.98 10.47
N LEU A 140 -14.65 13.53 10.82
CA LEU A 140 -14.55 14.86 11.39
C LEU A 140 -15.12 15.94 10.45
N THR A 141 -14.87 15.82 9.15
CA THR A 141 -15.41 16.74 8.14
C THR A 141 -16.94 16.67 8.08
N ILE A 142 -17.54 15.48 8.15
CA ILE A 142 -19.00 15.28 8.19
C ILE A 142 -19.58 15.94 9.44
N ILE A 143 -18.97 15.75 10.62
CA ILE A 143 -19.42 16.38 11.87
C ILE A 143 -19.39 17.91 11.74
N VAL A 144 -18.24 18.47 11.35
CA VAL A 144 -18.09 19.93 11.21
C VAL A 144 -19.07 20.50 10.18
N TYR A 145 -19.30 19.80 9.07
CA TYR A 145 -20.25 20.20 8.04
C TYR A 145 -21.69 20.28 8.59
N ASN A 146 -22.15 19.23 9.30
CA ASN A 146 -23.50 19.21 9.89
C ASN A 146 -23.67 20.25 11.01
N LEU A 147 -22.66 20.43 11.85
CA LEU A 147 -22.67 21.46 12.91
C LEU A 147 -22.78 22.87 12.31
N ARG A 148 -22.00 23.17 11.27
CA ARG A 148 -22.05 24.50 10.60
C ARG A 148 -23.38 24.77 9.90
N LYS A 149 -24.05 23.70 9.41
CA LYS A 149 -25.40 23.83 8.81
C LYS A 149 -26.53 23.78 9.83
N GLY A 150 -26.26 23.56 11.12
CA GLY A 150 -27.28 23.42 12.15
C GLY A 150 -28.08 22.12 12.10
N HIS A 151 -27.59 21.10 11.37
CA HIS A 151 -28.27 19.83 11.13
C HIS A 151 -27.82 18.74 12.12
N PHE A 152 -27.86 19.01 13.43
CA PHE A 152 -27.35 18.08 14.44
C PHE A 152 -28.03 16.71 14.42
N ALA A 153 -29.38 16.67 14.37
CA ALA A 153 -30.15 15.43 14.35
C ALA A 153 -29.80 14.57 13.10
N ARG A 154 -29.63 15.21 11.94
CA ARG A 154 -29.17 14.56 10.70
C ARG A 154 -27.80 13.95 10.87
N GLY A 155 -26.84 14.70 11.44
CA GLY A 155 -25.49 14.21 11.70
C GLY A 155 -25.46 13.00 12.64
N PHE A 156 -26.31 13.00 13.67
CA PHE A 156 -26.44 11.88 14.58
C PHE A 156 -27.01 10.63 13.89
N TYR A 157 -28.05 10.80 13.07
CA TYR A 157 -28.59 9.69 12.26
C TYR A 157 -27.55 9.09 11.31
N GLN A 158 -26.78 9.94 10.62
CA GLN A 158 -25.69 9.52 9.75
C GLN A 158 -24.61 8.73 10.52
N LEU A 159 -24.27 9.16 11.72
CA LEU A 159 -23.35 8.45 12.60
C LEU A 159 -23.85 7.04 12.91
N LEU A 160 -25.12 6.89 13.26
CA LEU A 160 -25.74 5.57 13.49
C LEU A 160 -25.68 4.69 12.25
N CYS A 161 -25.95 5.25 11.07
CA CYS A 161 -25.82 4.52 9.80
C CYS A 161 -24.36 4.05 9.55
N ILE A 162 -23.37 4.90 9.80
CA ILE A 162 -21.94 4.55 9.68
C ILE A 162 -21.60 3.41 10.64
N ILE A 163 -21.99 3.52 11.91
CA ILE A 163 -21.73 2.50 12.94
C ILE A 163 -22.37 1.19 12.53
N PHE A 164 -23.62 1.21 12.09
CA PHE A 164 -24.32 0.00 11.63
C PHE A 164 -23.60 -0.68 10.46
N GLY A 165 -23.24 0.08 9.43
CA GLY A 165 -22.47 -0.44 8.29
C GLY A 165 -21.10 -1.00 8.70
N THR A 166 -20.43 -0.36 9.64
CA THR A 166 -19.15 -0.80 10.19
C THR A 166 -19.29 -2.11 10.97
N ILE A 167 -20.34 -2.23 11.81
CA ILE A 167 -20.62 -3.43 12.60
C ILE A 167 -20.86 -4.64 11.68
N LEU A 168 -21.55 -4.48 10.55
CA LEU A 168 -21.80 -5.59 9.61
C LEU A 168 -20.51 -6.28 9.16
N VAL A 169 -19.44 -5.51 8.93
CA VAL A 169 -18.15 -6.05 8.50
C VAL A 169 -17.33 -6.54 9.70
N PHE A 170 -17.22 -5.71 10.74
CA PHE A 170 -16.43 -6.07 11.91
C PHE A 170 -17.02 -7.20 12.72
N TYR A 171 -18.34 -7.43 12.69
CA TYR A 171 -18.95 -8.59 13.33
C TYR A 171 -18.40 -9.90 12.73
N THR A 172 -18.35 -9.97 11.39
CA THR A 172 -17.84 -11.16 10.70
C THR A 172 -16.34 -11.33 10.91
N ALA A 173 -15.54 -10.29 10.63
CA ALA A 173 -14.09 -10.36 10.80
C ALA A 173 -13.69 -10.50 12.28
N GLY A 174 -14.41 -9.80 13.17
CA GLY A 174 -14.19 -9.84 14.61
C GLY A 174 -14.45 -11.21 15.20
N TYR A 175 -15.45 -11.94 14.72
CA TYR A 175 -15.68 -13.32 15.12
C TYR A 175 -14.43 -14.18 14.91
N PHE A 176 -13.82 -14.12 13.72
CA PHE A 176 -12.60 -14.87 13.43
C PHE A 176 -11.40 -14.38 14.25
N ILE A 177 -11.23 -13.05 14.37
CA ILE A 177 -10.12 -12.44 15.12
C ILE A 177 -10.19 -12.81 16.63
N LEU A 178 -11.40 -12.79 17.21
CA LEU A 178 -11.61 -13.13 18.62
C LEU A 178 -11.50 -14.64 18.86
N ASN A 179 -12.13 -15.45 18.00
CA ASN A 179 -12.09 -16.91 18.12
C ASN A 179 -10.66 -17.45 17.97
N SER A 180 -9.85 -16.84 17.12
CA SER A 180 -8.43 -17.18 16.94
C SER A 180 -7.51 -16.55 17.98
N GLN A 181 -8.02 -15.77 18.94
CA GLN A 181 -7.28 -15.06 19.99
C GLN A 181 -6.18 -14.12 19.48
N VAL A 182 -6.30 -13.61 18.26
CA VAL A 182 -5.31 -12.75 17.62
C VAL A 182 -5.58 -11.25 17.76
N LEU A 183 -6.60 -10.84 18.52
CA LEU A 183 -7.02 -9.43 18.63
C LEU A 183 -5.88 -8.51 19.10
N LEU A 184 -5.21 -8.83 20.21
CA LEU A 184 -4.15 -7.97 20.75
C LEU A 184 -2.92 -7.92 19.85
N PRO A 185 -2.40 -9.05 19.32
CA PRO A 185 -1.35 -9.03 18.33
C PRO A 185 -1.74 -8.23 17.05
N TYR A 186 -2.97 -8.40 16.55
CA TYR A 186 -3.49 -7.66 15.42
C TYR A 186 -3.46 -6.13 15.66
N LEU A 187 -4.00 -5.67 16.78
CA LEU A 187 -4.00 -4.24 17.12
C LEU A 187 -2.57 -3.69 17.24
N LYS A 188 -1.66 -4.45 17.87
CA LYS A 188 -0.26 -4.03 18.03
C LYS A 188 0.50 -3.98 16.72
N GLN A 189 0.37 -5.01 15.86
CA GLN A 189 1.16 -5.14 14.65
C GLN A 189 0.55 -4.41 13.45
N ALA A 190 -0.76 -4.55 13.21
CA ALA A 190 -1.40 -3.96 12.04
C ALA A 190 -1.80 -2.48 12.24
N ILE A 191 -2.09 -2.04 13.47
CA ILE A 191 -2.50 -0.67 13.74
C ILE A 191 -1.38 0.11 14.42
N VAL A 192 -1.05 -0.22 15.68
CA VAL A 192 -0.10 0.59 16.46
C VAL A 192 1.27 0.66 15.78
N TYR A 193 1.79 -0.46 15.27
CA TYR A 193 3.07 -0.50 14.59
C TYR A 193 3.09 0.39 13.33
N GLN A 194 2.04 0.41 12.53
CA GLN A 194 1.94 1.25 11.33
C GLN A 194 2.04 2.76 11.61
N PHE A 195 1.55 3.21 12.77
CA PHE A 195 1.56 4.61 13.18
C PHE A 195 2.69 4.99 14.15
N THR A 196 3.48 4.03 14.62
CA THR A 196 4.59 4.27 15.55
C THR A 196 5.95 3.87 15.01
N SER A 197 6.00 3.12 13.90
CA SER A 197 7.23 2.63 13.28
C SER A 197 7.79 3.61 12.26
N PHE A 198 7.74 4.89 12.60
CA PHE A 198 8.48 5.90 11.86
C PHE A 198 9.98 5.65 12.04
N ALA A 199 10.75 5.95 11.01
CA ALA A 199 12.21 5.74 11.01
C ALA A 199 12.67 4.26 10.91
N THR A 200 12.08 3.52 9.97
CA THR A 200 12.68 2.25 9.51
C THR A 200 13.76 2.55 8.47
N SER A 201 14.74 3.39 8.84
CA SER A 201 15.65 3.95 7.85
C SER A 201 16.73 2.94 7.46
N ASP A 202 16.84 2.71 6.17
CA ASP A 202 18.00 2.05 5.55
C ASP A 202 19.23 3.01 5.46
N GLY A 203 19.24 4.11 6.22
CA GLY A 203 20.36 5.03 6.17
C GLY A 203 20.06 6.49 6.52
N ASN A 204 20.40 7.41 5.62
CA ASN A 204 20.38 8.84 5.87
C ASN A 204 18.97 9.42 5.73
N LEU A 205 18.39 9.93 6.83
CA LEU A 205 17.11 10.61 6.90
C LEU A 205 16.93 11.67 5.80
N ILE A 206 17.95 12.52 5.63
CA ILE A 206 17.85 13.63 4.66
C ILE A 206 17.77 13.09 3.24
N LEU A 207 18.56 12.08 2.92
CA LEU A 207 18.58 11.49 1.57
C LEU A 207 17.27 10.79 1.24
N THR A 208 16.67 10.06 2.17
CA THR A 208 15.38 9.42 1.98
C THR A 208 14.25 10.44 1.82
N LEU A 209 14.23 11.51 2.61
CA LEU A 209 13.28 12.60 2.47
C LEU A 209 13.41 13.30 1.11
N VAL A 210 14.63 13.63 0.70
CA VAL A 210 14.88 14.25 -0.61
C VAL A 210 14.41 13.33 -1.73
N PHE A 211 14.70 12.02 -1.65
CA PHE A 211 14.28 11.06 -2.64
C PHE A 211 12.75 11.02 -2.77
N GLN A 212 12.01 10.90 -1.68
CA GLN A 212 10.55 10.87 -1.69
C GLN A 212 9.93 12.17 -2.21
N ILE A 213 10.48 13.32 -1.82
CA ILE A 213 10.04 14.63 -2.34
C ILE A 213 10.30 14.75 -3.84
N VAL A 214 11.48 14.33 -4.31
CA VAL A 214 11.81 14.35 -5.75
C VAL A 214 10.88 13.45 -6.56
N VAL A 215 10.58 12.25 -6.05
CA VAL A 215 9.61 11.35 -6.70
C VAL A 215 8.21 11.95 -6.71
N ALA A 216 7.76 12.55 -5.60
CA ALA A 216 6.45 13.20 -5.52
C ALA A 216 6.34 14.43 -6.44
N LEU A 217 7.41 15.22 -6.56
CA LEU A 217 7.49 16.32 -7.52
C LEU A 217 7.50 15.79 -8.96
N GLY A 218 8.33 14.79 -9.25
CA GLY A 218 8.46 14.19 -10.57
C GLY A 218 7.16 13.52 -11.04
N SER A 219 6.44 12.86 -10.15
CA SER A 219 5.12 12.29 -10.43
C SER A 219 3.98 13.33 -10.48
N GLY A 220 4.27 14.60 -10.13
CA GLY A 220 3.29 15.68 -10.14
C GLY A 220 2.30 15.70 -9.00
N LEU A 221 2.52 14.90 -7.96
CA LEU A 221 1.59 14.81 -6.83
C LEU A 221 1.47 16.14 -6.05
N LEU A 222 2.55 16.92 -5.99
CA LEU A 222 2.58 18.16 -5.21
C LEU A 222 2.01 19.37 -5.96
N LEU A 223 1.88 19.31 -7.30
CA LEU A 223 1.46 20.45 -8.12
C LEU A 223 0.08 20.98 -7.70
N GLY A 224 -0.87 20.08 -7.50
CA GLY A 224 -2.22 20.44 -7.07
C GLY A 224 -2.27 21.04 -5.68
N ALA A 225 -1.50 20.51 -4.73
CA ALA A 225 -1.43 21.01 -3.36
C ALA A 225 -0.83 22.44 -3.33
N VAL A 226 0.26 22.68 -4.06
CA VAL A 226 0.88 24.03 -4.19
C VAL A 226 -0.06 25.03 -4.84
N SER A 227 -0.91 24.57 -5.78
CA SER A 227 -1.87 25.42 -6.49
C SER A 227 -3.25 25.49 -5.84
N PHE A 228 -3.40 25.01 -4.61
CA PHE A 228 -4.70 24.77 -3.96
C PHE A 228 -5.55 26.05 -3.78
N ASP A 229 -4.94 27.18 -3.47
CA ASP A 229 -5.65 28.46 -3.39
C ASP A 229 -6.43 28.78 -4.69
N LYS A 230 -5.83 28.47 -5.85
CA LYS A 230 -6.48 28.67 -7.14
C LYS A 230 -7.66 27.71 -7.38
N ILE A 231 -7.58 26.49 -6.80
CA ILE A 231 -8.61 25.45 -6.91
C ILE A 231 -9.86 25.80 -6.07
N VAL A 232 -9.67 26.42 -4.91
CA VAL A 232 -10.74 26.64 -3.93
C VAL A 232 -11.43 27.99 -4.13
N ARG A 233 -10.73 29.00 -4.63
CA ARG A 233 -11.14 30.41 -4.61
C ARG A 233 -12.57 30.66 -5.14
N ASN A 234 -12.93 30.02 -6.26
CA ASN A 234 -14.22 30.20 -6.95
C ASN A 234 -15.08 28.92 -6.96
N SER A 235 -14.81 27.96 -6.09
CA SER A 235 -15.48 26.67 -6.09
C SER A 235 -16.71 26.64 -5.18
N GLN A 236 -17.74 25.91 -5.60
CA GLN A 236 -18.89 25.57 -4.75
C GLN A 236 -18.57 24.40 -3.81
N ASP A 237 -17.70 23.45 -4.23
CA ASP A 237 -17.38 22.20 -3.50
C ASP A 237 -16.17 22.35 -2.56
N LYS A 238 -16.10 23.46 -1.82
CA LYS A 238 -14.94 23.77 -0.97
C LYS A 238 -14.67 22.69 0.07
N VAL A 239 -15.73 22.12 0.68
CA VAL A 239 -15.59 21.11 1.74
C VAL A 239 -14.92 19.85 1.22
N ALA A 240 -15.38 19.31 0.08
CA ALA A 240 -14.78 18.13 -0.54
C ALA A 240 -13.32 18.38 -0.93
N LYS A 241 -13.02 19.55 -1.51
CA LYS A 241 -11.66 19.92 -1.92
C LYS A 241 -10.71 20.04 -0.72
N TRP A 242 -11.15 20.65 0.37
CA TRP A 242 -10.38 20.72 1.61
C TRP A 242 -10.13 19.34 2.22
N LEU A 243 -11.15 18.45 2.22
CA LEU A 243 -10.96 17.08 2.67
C LEU A 243 -9.88 16.36 1.85
N ILE A 244 -9.92 16.46 0.51
CA ILE A 244 -8.93 15.84 -0.37
C ILE A 244 -7.52 16.35 -0.08
N LEU A 245 -7.36 17.67 0.13
CA LEU A 245 -6.06 18.24 0.48
C LEU A 245 -5.56 17.73 1.85
N LEU A 246 -6.42 17.74 2.87
CA LEU A 246 -6.04 17.28 4.21
C LEU A 246 -5.62 15.82 4.20
N VAL A 247 -6.39 14.97 3.52
CA VAL A 247 -6.06 13.54 3.37
C VAL A 247 -4.72 13.37 2.64
N PHE A 248 -4.51 14.11 1.55
CA PHE A 248 -3.25 14.07 0.81
C PHE A 248 -2.07 14.46 1.70
N ILE A 249 -2.17 15.58 2.43
CA ILE A 249 -1.09 16.06 3.31
C ILE A 249 -0.80 15.04 4.41
N CYS A 250 -1.83 14.49 5.06
CA CYS A 250 -1.62 13.51 6.14
C CYS A 250 -0.95 12.25 5.62
N PHE A 251 -1.39 11.68 4.50
CA PHE A 251 -0.74 10.51 3.92
C PHE A 251 0.69 10.80 3.46
N PHE A 252 0.90 11.94 2.81
CA PHE A 252 2.24 12.32 2.36
C PHE A 252 3.21 12.54 3.53
N VAL A 253 2.76 13.16 4.62
CA VAL A 253 3.58 13.32 5.84
C VAL A 253 3.90 11.96 6.47
N ILE A 254 2.93 11.04 6.53
CA ILE A 254 3.16 9.66 7.02
C ILE A 254 4.23 8.98 6.16
N ASP A 255 4.14 9.11 4.84
CA ASP A 255 5.12 8.52 3.91
C ASP A 255 6.53 9.11 4.13
N LEU A 256 6.64 10.43 4.31
CA LEU A 256 7.91 11.08 4.64
C LEU A 256 8.49 10.59 5.96
N LEU A 257 7.65 10.37 6.98
CA LEU A 257 8.07 9.89 8.29
C LEU A 257 8.51 8.42 8.27
N THR A 258 8.06 7.60 7.33
CA THR A 258 8.54 6.21 7.20
C THR A 258 9.99 6.10 6.78
N GLN A 259 10.59 7.15 6.21
CA GLN A 259 12.00 7.24 5.84
C GLN A 259 12.51 6.07 4.96
N SER A 260 11.67 5.57 4.09
CA SER A 260 11.95 4.44 3.22
C SER A 260 12.20 4.89 1.78
N TYR A 261 13.13 4.23 1.08
CA TYR A 261 13.32 4.38 -0.38
C TYR A 261 12.26 3.65 -1.21
N GLN A 262 11.30 3.00 -0.58
CA GLN A 262 10.30 2.21 -1.27
C GLN A 262 9.22 3.10 -1.90
N LEU A 263 9.13 3.07 -3.22
CA LEU A 263 8.19 3.90 -4.00
C LEU A 263 6.72 3.58 -3.68
N TYR A 264 6.41 2.34 -3.29
CA TYR A 264 5.04 1.89 -3.02
C TYR A 264 4.39 2.60 -1.82
N ASN A 265 5.17 3.20 -0.94
CA ASN A 265 4.61 3.97 0.17
C ASN A 265 3.76 5.15 -0.31
N LEU A 266 4.14 5.77 -1.43
CA LEU A 266 3.38 6.87 -2.05
C LEU A 266 2.05 6.43 -2.67
N LEU A 267 1.77 5.14 -2.83
CA LEU A 267 0.52 4.64 -3.41
C LEU A 267 -0.73 5.11 -2.65
N ILE A 268 -0.63 5.28 -1.33
CA ILE A 268 -1.77 5.72 -0.51
C ILE A 268 -2.09 7.21 -0.72
N ALA A 269 -1.07 8.06 -0.89
CA ALA A 269 -1.21 9.50 -1.12
C ALA A 269 -1.51 9.83 -2.60
N MET A 270 -1.05 8.98 -3.52
CA MET A 270 -1.05 9.21 -4.95
C MET A 270 -2.42 9.59 -5.53
N PRO A 271 -3.53 8.91 -5.28
CA PRO A 271 -4.83 9.24 -5.87
C PRO A 271 -5.28 10.65 -5.52
N PHE A 272 -5.05 11.08 -4.29
CA PHE A 272 -5.43 12.41 -3.81
C PHE A 272 -4.55 13.50 -4.44
N GLY A 273 -3.24 13.27 -4.54
CA GLY A 273 -2.31 14.18 -5.20
C GLY A 273 -2.61 14.35 -6.70
N VAL A 274 -2.87 13.25 -7.41
CA VAL A 274 -3.27 13.27 -8.83
C VAL A 274 -4.61 13.98 -9.02
N LEU A 275 -5.57 13.76 -8.12
CA LEU A 275 -6.87 14.42 -8.16
C LEU A 275 -6.75 15.95 -7.96
N LEU A 276 -5.94 16.40 -6.99
CA LEU A 276 -5.64 17.81 -6.80
C LEU A 276 -4.97 18.45 -8.04
N THR A 277 -4.04 17.71 -8.65
CA THR A 277 -3.37 18.16 -9.87
C THR A 277 -4.33 18.25 -11.05
N ALA A 278 -5.26 17.29 -11.18
CA ALA A 278 -6.32 17.33 -12.17
C ALA A 278 -7.21 18.57 -12.00
N MET A 279 -7.59 18.91 -10.77
CA MET A 279 -8.37 20.12 -10.46
C MET A 279 -7.60 21.39 -10.81
N ALA A 280 -6.29 21.47 -10.47
CA ALA A 280 -5.46 22.62 -10.79
C ALA A 280 -5.37 22.88 -12.29
N LEU A 281 -5.19 21.84 -13.08
CA LEU A 281 -5.15 21.94 -14.54
C LEU A 281 -6.53 22.17 -15.16
N GLY A 282 -7.59 21.63 -14.55
CA GLY A 282 -8.97 21.93 -14.92
C GLY A 282 -9.29 23.41 -14.82
N GLU A 283 -8.92 24.06 -13.72
CA GLU A 283 -9.05 25.51 -13.55
C GLU A 283 -8.26 26.31 -14.61
N GLN A 284 -7.04 25.89 -14.92
CA GLN A 284 -6.26 26.52 -15.96
C GLN A 284 -6.90 26.35 -17.33
N TYR A 285 -7.44 25.18 -17.63
CA TYR A 285 -8.16 24.88 -18.87
C TYR A 285 -9.40 25.76 -19.03
N GLN A 286 -10.24 25.84 -18.01
CA GLN A 286 -11.46 26.68 -18.02
C GLN A 286 -11.11 28.17 -18.22
N ARG A 287 -10.09 28.67 -17.53
CA ARG A 287 -9.61 30.06 -17.72
C ARG A 287 -9.07 30.33 -19.13
N SER A 288 -8.49 29.32 -19.78
CA SER A 288 -8.02 29.44 -21.17
C SER A 288 -9.17 29.51 -22.16
N LEU A 289 -10.26 28.80 -21.92
CA LEU A 289 -11.48 28.85 -22.76
C LEU A 289 -12.18 30.20 -22.71
N THR A 290 -12.23 30.82 -21.53
CA THR A 290 -12.90 32.13 -21.34
C THR A 290 -12.11 33.30 -21.92
N LYS A 291 -10.79 33.16 -22.07
CA LYS A 291 -9.90 34.25 -22.60
C LYS A 291 -9.66 34.21 -24.11
N THR A 292 -10.18 33.21 -24.84
CA THR A 292 -9.76 32.99 -26.23
C THR A 292 -10.81 33.37 -27.26
N SER A 293 -10.38 34.20 -28.26
CA SER A 293 -11.11 34.44 -29.50
C SER A 293 -11.16 33.14 -30.35
N HIS A 294 -12.14 33.06 -31.28
CA HIS A 294 -12.44 31.88 -32.11
C HIS A 294 -11.22 31.19 -32.79
N ARG A 295 -10.15 31.91 -33.08
CA ARG A 295 -8.96 31.35 -33.75
C ARG A 295 -8.05 30.53 -32.87
N ARG A 296 -8.12 30.69 -31.52
CA ARG A 296 -7.35 29.93 -30.54
C ARG A 296 -8.10 28.72 -29.99
N ARG A 297 -9.38 28.53 -30.29
CA ARG A 297 -10.20 27.39 -29.82
C ARG A 297 -9.59 26.07 -30.25
N LYS A 298 -9.08 25.95 -31.48
CA LYS A 298 -8.44 24.71 -31.99
C LYS A 298 -7.14 24.32 -31.25
N ALA A 299 -6.38 25.32 -30.77
CA ALA A 299 -5.19 25.09 -29.97
C ALA A 299 -5.55 24.69 -28.50
N SER A 300 -6.68 25.20 -27.99
CA SER A 300 -7.22 24.88 -26.68
C SER A 300 -7.75 23.42 -26.58
N ASP A 301 -8.30 22.90 -27.69
CA ASP A 301 -8.85 21.53 -27.72
C ASP A 301 -7.81 20.42 -27.49
N ASN A 302 -6.54 20.70 -27.77
CA ASN A 302 -5.44 19.77 -27.55
C ASN A 302 -4.87 19.83 -26.14
N VAL A 303 -5.15 20.87 -25.35
CA VAL A 303 -4.57 21.05 -23.99
C VAL A 303 -5.03 19.96 -23.03
N GLY A 304 -6.25 19.42 -23.21
CA GLY A 304 -6.79 18.34 -22.40
C GLY A 304 -6.38 16.93 -22.84
N SER A 305 -5.60 16.78 -23.94
CA SER A 305 -5.18 15.45 -24.39
C SER A 305 -4.01 14.91 -23.55
N PHE A 306 -3.98 13.59 -23.33
CA PHE A 306 -2.92 12.90 -22.59
C PHE A 306 -1.52 13.21 -23.18
N GLY A 307 -1.38 13.17 -24.50
CA GLY A 307 -0.10 13.47 -25.15
C GLY A 307 0.36 14.92 -24.96
N CYS A 308 -0.57 15.88 -25.00
CA CYS A 308 -0.26 17.28 -24.72
C CYS A 308 0.08 17.54 -23.28
N TYR A 309 -0.63 16.87 -22.33
CA TYR A 309 -0.34 16.90 -20.92
C TYR A 309 1.08 16.37 -20.64
N LEU A 310 1.44 15.19 -21.14
CA LEU A 310 2.78 14.61 -20.98
C LEU A 310 3.86 15.50 -21.59
N LYS A 311 3.64 16.07 -22.76
CA LYS A 311 4.61 16.93 -23.44
C LYS A 311 4.84 18.27 -22.73
N ARG A 312 3.79 18.84 -22.14
CA ARG A 312 3.82 20.21 -21.60
C ARG A 312 4.05 20.28 -20.09
N HIS A 313 3.57 19.28 -19.36
CA HIS A 313 3.58 19.27 -17.91
C HIS A 313 4.25 18.06 -17.29
N PHE A 314 4.34 16.92 -18.03
CA PHE A 314 4.73 15.66 -17.45
C PHE A 314 5.41 14.67 -18.40
N TYR A 315 6.61 14.98 -18.83
CA TYR A 315 7.55 13.91 -19.17
C TYR A 315 8.01 13.15 -17.91
N LEU A 316 7.85 13.72 -16.72
CA LEU A 316 8.28 13.20 -15.43
C LEU A 316 7.51 11.95 -14.94
N PRO A 317 6.18 11.79 -15.13
CA PRO A 317 5.53 10.49 -14.86
C PRO A 317 6.09 9.34 -15.70
N ILE A 318 6.54 9.62 -16.91
CA ILE A 318 7.24 8.61 -17.72
C ILE A 318 8.59 8.27 -17.10
N LEU A 319 9.31 9.27 -16.62
CA LEU A 319 10.59 9.06 -15.92
C LEU A 319 10.37 8.22 -14.66
N VAL A 320 9.35 8.53 -13.86
CA VAL A 320 8.99 7.75 -12.66
C VAL A 320 8.60 6.32 -13.05
N LEU A 321 7.89 6.12 -14.17
CA LEU A 321 7.58 4.79 -14.69
C LEU A 321 8.87 4.04 -15.05
N VAL A 322 9.78 4.67 -15.77
CA VAL A 322 11.06 4.06 -16.17
C VAL A 322 11.86 3.66 -14.93
N VAL A 323 11.93 4.51 -13.91
CA VAL A 323 12.62 4.18 -12.65
C VAL A 323 11.85 3.09 -11.89
N GLY A 324 10.55 3.23 -11.72
CA GLY A 324 9.70 2.31 -10.95
C GLY A 324 9.59 0.91 -11.55
N VAL A 325 9.63 0.79 -12.88
CA VAL A 325 9.65 -0.51 -13.59
C VAL A 325 11.09 -0.98 -13.82
N GLY A 326 11.98 -0.06 -14.19
CA GLY A 326 13.35 -0.38 -14.52
C GLY A 326 14.14 -0.91 -13.33
N GLN A 327 13.97 -0.34 -12.14
CA GLN A 327 14.66 -0.81 -10.93
C GLN A 327 14.32 -2.27 -10.57
N PRO A 328 13.03 -2.71 -10.47
CA PRO A 328 12.70 -4.11 -10.22
C PRO A 328 13.16 -5.05 -11.33
N LEU A 329 13.06 -4.64 -12.60
CA LEU A 329 13.54 -5.47 -13.72
C LEU A 329 15.05 -5.63 -13.69
N LEU A 330 15.80 -4.56 -13.43
CA LEU A 330 17.25 -4.62 -13.28
C LEU A 330 17.64 -5.54 -12.13
N HIS A 331 16.96 -5.40 -10.97
CA HIS A 331 17.17 -6.28 -9.83
C HIS A 331 16.85 -7.74 -10.18
N ALA A 332 15.76 -8.01 -10.90
CA ALA A 332 15.42 -9.35 -11.36
C ALA A 332 16.49 -9.93 -12.29
N CYS A 333 17.01 -9.14 -13.24
CA CYS A 333 18.09 -9.56 -14.13
C CYS A 333 19.40 -9.83 -13.38
N LEU A 334 19.78 -8.97 -12.45
CA LEU A 334 21.01 -9.14 -11.66
C LEU A 334 20.92 -10.32 -10.69
N SER A 335 19.71 -10.67 -10.23
CA SER A 335 19.48 -11.76 -9.27
C SER A 335 19.21 -13.12 -9.94
N VAL A 336 19.35 -13.27 -11.26
CA VAL A 336 19.06 -14.53 -11.96
C VAL A 336 19.84 -15.72 -11.38
N ASN A 337 21.16 -15.58 -11.16
CA ASN A 337 21.99 -16.63 -10.58
C ASN A 337 21.56 -16.94 -9.14
N ALA A 338 21.39 -15.92 -8.30
CA ALA A 338 20.93 -16.09 -6.93
C ALA A 338 19.53 -16.73 -6.88
N ASN A 339 18.63 -16.38 -7.80
CA ASN A 339 17.29 -16.98 -7.89
C ASN A 339 17.32 -18.44 -8.34
N SER A 340 18.29 -18.83 -9.17
CA SER A 340 18.52 -20.23 -9.52
C SER A 340 18.99 -21.03 -8.31
N GLU A 341 19.97 -20.50 -7.55
CA GLU A 341 20.42 -21.11 -6.30
C GLU A 341 19.29 -21.21 -5.26
N ARG A 342 18.49 -20.14 -5.10
CA ARG A 342 17.29 -20.14 -4.22
C ARG A 342 16.31 -21.26 -4.59
N THR A 343 16.05 -21.46 -5.88
CA THR A 343 15.16 -22.54 -6.33
C THR A 343 15.75 -23.93 -6.04
N THR A 344 17.06 -24.09 -6.19
CA THR A 344 17.75 -25.35 -5.88
C THR A 344 17.69 -25.66 -4.38
N ILE A 345 17.93 -24.64 -3.53
CA ILE A 345 17.82 -24.76 -2.08
C ILE A 345 16.39 -25.11 -1.67
N ALA A 346 15.39 -24.41 -2.24
CA ALA A 346 13.99 -24.68 -1.93
C ALA A 346 13.58 -26.12 -2.22
N LYS A 347 13.99 -26.67 -3.39
CA LYS A 347 13.76 -28.06 -3.77
C LYS A 347 14.48 -29.06 -2.83
N TYR A 348 15.70 -28.72 -2.42
CA TYR A 348 16.44 -29.54 -1.44
C TYR A 348 15.69 -29.57 -0.11
N LEU A 349 15.29 -28.41 0.42
CA LEU A 349 14.57 -28.32 1.66
C LEU A 349 13.20 -29.02 1.60
N GLU A 350 12.46 -28.90 0.50
CA GLU A 350 11.18 -29.57 0.30
C GLU A 350 11.32 -31.10 0.38
N LYS A 351 12.47 -31.64 -0.06
CA LYS A 351 12.74 -33.09 -0.05
C LYS A 351 13.25 -33.59 1.29
N GLU A 352 14.14 -32.85 1.95
CA GLU A 352 14.88 -33.32 3.14
C GLU A 352 14.20 -32.93 4.46
N VAL A 353 13.36 -31.88 4.46
CA VAL A 353 12.75 -31.36 5.69
C VAL A 353 11.34 -31.90 5.86
N SER A 354 11.03 -32.38 7.06
CA SER A 354 9.65 -32.75 7.39
C SER A 354 8.73 -31.52 7.35
N LYS A 355 7.46 -31.72 6.98
CA LYS A 355 6.49 -30.63 6.91
C LYS A 355 6.19 -29.97 8.26
N ASP A 356 6.50 -30.65 9.34
CA ASP A 356 6.31 -30.18 10.72
C ASP A 356 7.54 -29.42 11.24
N ASP A 357 8.68 -29.52 10.56
CA ASP A 357 9.90 -28.82 10.92
C ASP A 357 9.91 -27.39 10.40
N THR A 358 10.62 -26.52 11.13
CA THR A 358 10.77 -25.11 10.79
C THR A 358 12.13 -24.81 10.18
N VAL A 359 12.17 -23.84 9.27
CA VAL A 359 13.38 -23.39 8.59
C VAL A 359 13.50 -21.88 8.69
N TYR A 360 14.70 -21.36 8.92
CA TYR A 360 14.93 -19.93 8.80
C TYR A 360 15.76 -19.58 7.57
N VAL A 361 15.35 -18.53 6.86
CA VAL A 361 16.04 -18.03 5.67
C VAL A 361 16.54 -16.62 5.92
N TRP A 362 17.84 -16.46 6.13
CA TRP A 362 18.51 -15.17 6.27
C TRP A 362 18.86 -14.63 4.86
N ASP A 363 17.89 -14.05 4.20
CA ASP A 363 17.99 -13.55 2.83
C ASP A 363 17.08 -12.31 2.66
N ASP A 364 17.37 -11.48 1.66
CA ASP A 364 16.55 -10.33 1.27
C ASP A 364 15.30 -10.74 0.46
N SER A 365 15.31 -11.95 -0.08
CA SER A 365 14.22 -12.52 -0.86
C SER A 365 13.45 -13.60 -0.11
N SER A 366 12.13 -13.56 -0.16
CA SER A 366 11.25 -14.60 0.39
C SER A 366 11.12 -15.84 -0.51
N LYS A 367 11.83 -15.90 -1.66
CA LYS A 367 11.64 -16.94 -2.69
C LYS A 367 11.83 -18.35 -2.12
N ILE A 368 12.86 -18.60 -1.32
CA ILE A 368 13.11 -19.93 -0.73
C ILE A 368 11.93 -20.36 0.12
N GLY A 369 11.44 -19.48 1.00
CA GLY A 369 10.29 -19.80 1.88
C GLY A 369 8.98 -20.00 1.11
N ILE A 370 8.77 -19.27 0.02
CA ILE A 370 7.59 -19.42 -0.83
C ILE A 370 7.64 -20.73 -1.62
N ASP A 371 8.78 -21.04 -2.24
CA ASP A 371 8.93 -22.21 -3.09
C ASP A 371 8.96 -23.51 -2.25
N SER A 372 9.63 -23.53 -1.07
CA SER A 372 9.68 -24.71 -0.19
C SER A 372 8.40 -24.92 0.62
N GLN A 373 7.59 -23.87 0.80
CA GLN A 373 6.37 -23.88 1.61
C GLN A 373 6.55 -24.37 3.07
N LEU A 374 7.76 -24.28 3.61
CA LEU A 374 8.07 -24.66 4.98
C LEU A 374 7.79 -23.48 5.95
N PRO A 375 7.37 -23.75 7.18
CA PRO A 375 7.16 -22.71 8.18
C PRO A 375 8.50 -22.09 8.62
N SER A 376 8.48 -20.79 8.93
CA SER A 376 9.64 -20.08 9.47
C SER A 376 9.82 -20.42 10.95
N SER A 377 11.07 -20.55 11.43
CA SER A 377 11.39 -20.72 12.85
C SER A 377 11.36 -19.41 13.65
N SER A 378 11.10 -18.28 12.99
CA SER A 378 10.90 -16.98 13.62
C SER A 378 9.60 -16.34 13.11
N GLN A 379 8.97 -15.52 13.94
CA GLN A 379 7.85 -14.69 13.51
C GLN A 379 8.22 -13.70 12.40
N PHE A 380 9.49 -13.31 12.30
CA PHE A 380 10.03 -12.50 11.21
C PHE A 380 10.54 -13.40 10.08
N THR A 381 9.79 -13.50 9.00
CA THR A 381 10.12 -14.36 7.85
C THR A 381 11.31 -13.88 7.03
N SER A 382 11.81 -12.66 7.27
CA SER A 382 12.97 -12.08 6.60
C SER A 382 13.75 -11.17 7.57
N PRO A 383 15.08 -11.12 7.49
CA PRO A 383 15.91 -10.25 8.34
C PRO A 383 15.79 -8.76 7.99
N VAL A 384 15.17 -8.41 6.86
CA VAL A 384 15.05 -7.02 6.39
C VAL A 384 13.62 -6.47 6.49
N VAL A 385 12.60 -7.33 6.55
CA VAL A 385 11.21 -6.91 6.61
C VAL A 385 10.76 -6.80 8.06
N ASN A 386 10.27 -5.63 8.46
CA ASN A 386 9.78 -5.30 9.83
C ASN A 386 10.84 -5.38 10.94
N THR A 387 12.12 -5.53 10.61
CA THR A 387 13.25 -5.68 11.55
C THR A 387 14.13 -4.45 11.64
N ALA A 388 13.78 -3.37 10.96
CA ALA A 388 14.51 -2.10 11.03
C ALA A 388 14.45 -1.44 12.43
N LYS A 389 13.40 -1.67 13.21
CA LYS A 389 13.38 -1.33 14.63
C LYS A 389 14.33 -2.24 15.42
N SER A 390 15.20 -1.63 16.24
CA SER A 390 16.12 -2.36 17.12
C SER A 390 15.42 -3.39 18.01
N ALA A 391 14.22 -3.08 18.50
CA ALA A 391 13.43 -4.01 19.31
C ALA A 391 13.05 -5.27 18.52
N ASN A 392 12.52 -5.14 17.29
CA ASN A 392 12.16 -6.27 16.46
C ASN A 392 13.38 -7.07 16.01
N LYS A 393 14.48 -6.37 15.69
CA LYS A 393 15.75 -7.03 15.35
C LYS A 393 16.27 -7.87 16.52
N LYS A 394 16.19 -7.34 17.74
CA LYS A 394 16.58 -8.08 18.95
C LYS A 394 15.71 -9.32 19.14
N VAL A 395 14.40 -9.18 18.98
CA VAL A 395 13.48 -10.35 19.10
C VAL A 395 13.82 -11.42 18.06
N LEU A 396 14.10 -11.02 16.80
CA LEU A 396 14.56 -11.95 15.76
C LEU A 396 15.84 -12.67 16.18
N GLU A 397 16.84 -11.94 16.68
CA GLU A 397 18.11 -12.53 17.13
C GLU A 397 17.90 -13.48 18.32
N ASP A 398 17.07 -13.09 19.28
CA ASP A 398 16.75 -13.92 20.47
C ASP A 398 16.00 -15.23 20.05
N GLU A 399 15.07 -15.16 19.09
CA GLU A 399 14.37 -16.34 18.55
C GLU A 399 15.32 -17.29 17.83
N LEU A 400 16.27 -16.77 17.03
CA LEU A 400 17.24 -17.60 16.31
C LEU A 400 18.27 -18.23 17.24
N LEU A 401 18.61 -17.58 18.38
CA LEU A 401 19.50 -18.14 19.39
C LEU A 401 18.87 -19.33 20.15
N GLN A 402 17.53 -19.49 20.12
CA GLN A 402 16.86 -20.64 20.69
C GLN A 402 17.03 -21.92 19.85
N ASN A 403 17.58 -21.82 18.65
CA ASN A 403 17.88 -22.95 17.76
C ASN A 403 16.66 -23.85 17.46
N LEU A 404 15.50 -23.24 17.22
CA LEU A 404 14.25 -23.95 16.93
C LEU A 404 14.19 -24.50 15.50
N GLY A 405 14.92 -23.89 14.55
CA GLY A 405 14.91 -24.29 13.15
C GLY A 405 15.71 -25.56 12.89
N ALA A 406 15.17 -26.52 12.15
CA ALA A 406 15.90 -27.68 11.65
C ALA A 406 17.00 -27.30 10.66
N TYR A 407 16.69 -26.31 9.80
CA TYR A 407 17.65 -25.77 8.86
C TYR A 407 17.71 -24.24 8.95
N ILE A 408 18.90 -23.70 8.71
CA ILE A 408 19.15 -22.27 8.56
C ILE A 408 19.86 -22.03 7.22
N VAL A 409 19.29 -21.21 6.37
CA VAL A 409 19.87 -20.79 5.10
C VAL A 409 20.35 -19.37 5.22
N VAL A 410 21.58 -19.10 4.88
CA VAL A 410 22.24 -17.80 5.01
C VAL A 410 22.77 -17.35 3.64
N ASN A 411 22.27 -16.21 3.17
CA ASN A 411 22.87 -15.52 2.04
C ASN A 411 24.18 -14.86 2.47
N LYS A 412 25.28 -15.17 1.80
CA LYS A 412 26.63 -14.68 2.14
C LYS A 412 26.77 -13.17 1.98
N ASP A 413 25.96 -12.56 1.11
CA ASP A 413 25.97 -11.11 0.88
C ASP A 413 25.28 -10.33 1.99
N GLN A 414 24.53 -11.02 2.88
CA GLN A 414 23.83 -10.41 4.00
C GLN A 414 24.69 -10.40 5.28
N LYS A 415 24.68 -9.25 5.98
CA LYS A 415 25.39 -9.12 7.24
C LYS A 415 24.64 -9.84 8.36
N ILE A 416 25.34 -10.70 9.09
CA ILE A 416 24.85 -11.39 10.29
C ILE A 416 25.68 -10.94 11.47
N SER A 417 25.06 -10.84 12.66
CA SER A 417 25.77 -10.54 13.91
C SER A 417 26.74 -11.67 14.25
N ASP A 418 27.85 -11.33 14.89
CA ASP A 418 28.86 -12.33 15.26
C ASP A 418 28.34 -13.33 16.30
N SER A 419 27.39 -12.91 17.15
CA SER A 419 26.69 -13.80 18.09
C SER A 419 25.93 -14.92 17.37
N LEU A 420 25.18 -14.60 16.30
CA LEU A 420 24.47 -15.60 15.48
C LEU A 420 25.42 -16.48 14.70
N LYS A 421 26.51 -15.93 14.13
CA LYS A 421 27.53 -16.74 13.41
C LYS A 421 28.17 -17.79 14.35
N ASN A 422 28.52 -17.40 15.55
CA ASN A 422 29.11 -18.28 16.54
C ASN A 422 28.10 -19.36 16.96
N ASN A 423 26.84 -18.98 17.19
CA ASN A 423 25.77 -19.93 17.52
C ASN A 423 25.55 -20.96 16.41
N PHE A 424 25.44 -20.49 15.15
CA PHE A 424 25.25 -21.39 14.00
C PHE A 424 26.42 -22.35 13.83
N SER A 425 27.66 -21.89 14.03
CA SER A 425 28.84 -22.75 13.94
C SER A 425 28.90 -23.80 15.06
N SER A 426 28.38 -23.50 16.23
CA SER A 426 28.39 -24.40 17.40
C SER A 426 27.29 -25.45 17.33
N ASN A 427 26.05 -25.04 16.99
CA ASN A 427 24.84 -25.87 17.10
C ASN A 427 24.38 -26.50 15.79
N TYR A 428 24.99 -26.07 14.66
CA TYR A 428 24.62 -26.56 13.32
C TYR A 428 25.86 -27.06 12.58
N GLU A 429 25.66 -27.97 11.65
CA GLU A 429 26.67 -28.42 10.70
C GLU A 429 26.37 -27.84 9.30
N LYS A 430 27.43 -27.58 8.53
CA LYS A 430 27.28 -27.07 7.17
C LYS A 430 26.95 -28.20 6.21
N VAL A 431 25.87 -28.03 5.46
CA VAL A 431 25.45 -28.93 4.40
C VAL A 431 25.96 -28.39 3.06
N GLN A 432 26.64 -29.22 2.30
CA GLN A 432 27.09 -28.91 0.96
C GLN A 432 26.03 -29.35 -0.05
N ILE A 433 25.50 -28.37 -0.80
CA ILE A 433 24.55 -28.63 -1.90
C ILE A 433 25.27 -28.26 -3.20
N GLY A 434 25.31 -29.19 -4.14
CA GLY A 434 26.01 -28.96 -5.43
C GLY A 434 25.45 -27.77 -6.21
N GLY A 435 26.36 -26.95 -6.76
CA GLY A 435 25.97 -25.78 -7.58
C GLY A 435 25.58 -24.54 -6.83
N ILE A 436 25.74 -24.50 -5.49
CA ILE A 436 25.43 -23.32 -4.63
C ILE A 436 26.72 -22.68 -4.17
N THR A 437 26.88 -21.38 -4.47
CA THR A 437 28.05 -20.58 -4.08
C THR A 437 27.70 -19.40 -3.23
N GLY A 438 26.55 -18.75 -3.46
CA GLY A 438 26.10 -17.54 -2.79
C GLY A 438 25.46 -17.79 -1.42
N PHE A 439 25.14 -19.04 -1.06
CA PHE A 439 24.47 -19.38 0.18
C PHE A 439 25.27 -20.38 1.00
N THR A 440 25.02 -20.38 2.30
CA THR A 440 25.46 -21.41 3.23
C THR A 440 24.21 -22.03 3.88
N VAL A 441 24.08 -23.34 3.79
CA VAL A 441 22.98 -24.10 4.42
C VAL A 441 23.52 -24.80 5.66
N TYR A 442 22.81 -24.65 6.74
CA TYR A 442 23.13 -25.25 8.03
C TYR A 442 21.99 -26.21 8.44
N HIS A 443 22.35 -27.40 8.91
CA HIS A 443 21.47 -28.40 9.48
C HIS A 443 21.74 -28.52 10.97
N LYS A 444 20.70 -28.62 11.80
CA LYS A 444 20.84 -28.76 13.24
C LYS A 444 21.53 -30.09 13.57
N LYS A 445 22.53 -30.02 14.49
CA LYS A 445 23.25 -31.23 14.95
C LYS A 445 22.38 -32.17 15.74
#